data_6454fb9330e1484733e482aa1d0be952
#
_entry.id   6454fb9330e1484733e482aa1d0be952
#
_cell.length_a   1.000
_cell.length_b   1.000
_cell.length_c   1.000
_cell.angle_alpha   90.00
_cell.angle_beta   90.00
_cell.angle_gamma   90.00
#
_symmetry.space_group_name_H-M   'P 1'
#
loop_
_entity.id
_entity.type
_entity.pdbx_description
1 polymer ?
#
loop_
_entity_poly.entity_id
_entity_poly.type
_entity_poly.pdbx_seq_one_letter_code
_entity_poly.pdbx_strand_id
1 'polypeptide(L)'
;MLGDKHDIGKNLVRIMLESRDITVDDLGNNVAPEAFVEHVRNHADCNLVLVSVNRVELLDNAREVVERLAKAKLREQVFVMVGGGAASQQFADDIGADAFTENAEDAANKAYEFLRV
;
A
#
# COMPACT_ATOMS: atom_id res chain seq x y z
N MET A 1 1.25 -10.36 -14.64
CA MET A 1 0.62 -10.80 -15.86
C MET A 1 -0.42 -9.79 -16.32
N LEU A 2 -0.43 -9.48 -17.60
CA LEU A 2 -1.24 -8.37 -18.10
C LEU A 2 -2.74 -8.56 -17.94
N GLY A 3 -3.21 -9.77 -17.92
CA GLY A 3 -4.62 -10.03 -17.77
C GLY A 3 -5.09 -10.13 -16.32
N ASP A 4 -4.19 -9.99 -15.38
CA ASP A 4 -4.51 -10.12 -13.96
C ASP A 4 -5.16 -8.83 -13.46
N LYS A 5 -6.34 -8.96 -12.86
CA LYS A 5 -7.07 -7.80 -12.32
C LYS A 5 -6.31 -7.08 -11.22
N HIS A 6 -5.49 -7.80 -10.47
CA HIS A 6 -4.67 -7.19 -9.42
C HIS A 6 -3.70 -6.19 -10.01
N ASP A 7 -3.01 -6.62 -11.09
CA ASP A 7 -2.02 -5.77 -11.74
C ASP A 7 -2.66 -4.55 -12.38
N ILE A 8 -3.86 -4.71 -12.95
CA ILE A 8 -4.56 -3.60 -13.58
C ILE A 8 -4.87 -2.51 -12.54
N GLY A 9 -5.41 -2.91 -11.39
CA GLY A 9 -5.75 -1.95 -10.34
C GLY A 9 -4.53 -1.23 -9.79
N LYS A 10 -3.48 -1.99 -9.49
CA LYS A 10 -2.24 -1.43 -8.95
C LYS A 10 -1.57 -0.48 -9.96
N ASN A 11 -1.52 -0.89 -11.21
CA ASN A 11 -0.92 -0.07 -12.26
C ASN A 11 -1.68 1.23 -12.49
N LEU A 12 -3.01 1.17 -12.40
CA LEU A 12 -3.82 2.38 -12.54
C LEU A 12 -3.52 3.38 -11.42
N VAL A 13 -3.40 2.93 -10.19
CA VAL A 13 -3.01 3.79 -9.07
C VAL A 13 -1.67 4.45 -9.35
N ARG A 14 -0.69 3.66 -9.79
CA ARG A 14 0.64 4.17 -10.09
C ARG A 14 0.59 5.25 -11.17
N ILE A 15 -0.13 4.99 -12.26
CA ILE A 15 -0.26 5.94 -13.35
C ILE A 15 -0.89 7.25 -12.86
N MET A 16 -1.94 7.15 -12.08
CA MET A 16 -2.64 8.32 -11.55
C MET A 16 -1.75 9.15 -10.63
N LEU A 17 -0.95 8.50 -9.80
CA LEU A 17 -0.02 9.20 -8.90
C LEU A 17 1.12 9.83 -9.69
N GLU A 18 1.70 9.09 -10.62
CA GLU A 18 2.81 9.62 -11.42
C GLU A 18 2.39 10.80 -12.29
N SER A 19 1.12 10.83 -12.71
CA SER A 19 0.62 11.98 -13.48
C SER A 19 0.56 13.27 -12.63
N ARG A 20 0.69 13.14 -11.32
CA ARG A 20 0.72 14.27 -10.39
C ARG A 20 2.11 14.48 -9.80
N ASP A 21 3.12 14.00 -10.50
CA ASP A 21 4.54 14.13 -10.11
C ASP A 21 4.88 13.41 -8.79
N ILE A 22 4.13 12.39 -8.44
CA ILE A 22 4.42 11.55 -7.28
C ILE A 22 5.19 10.32 -7.75
N THR A 23 6.39 10.12 -7.22
CA THR A 23 7.21 8.96 -7.57
C THR A 23 6.68 7.72 -6.88
N VAL A 24 6.50 6.64 -7.65
CA VAL A 24 6.00 5.38 -7.12
C VAL A 24 7.02 4.28 -7.40
N ASP A 25 7.44 3.59 -6.33
CA ASP A 25 8.30 2.42 -6.45
C ASP A 25 7.43 1.17 -6.34
N ASP A 26 7.34 0.42 -7.43
CA ASP A 26 6.54 -0.79 -7.49
C ASP A 26 7.42 -1.98 -7.14
N LEU A 27 7.15 -2.62 -6.01
CA LEU A 27 7.94 -3.75 -5.53
C LEU A 27 7.53 -5.07 -6.19
N GLY A 28 6.47 -5.05 -7.00
CA GLY A 28 6.01 -6.26 -7.70
C GLY A 28 4.78 -6.88 -7.07
N ASN A 29 4.49 -8.10 -7.45
CA ASN A 29 3.35 -8.86 -6.92
C ASN A 29 3.83 -9.85 -5.87
N ASN A 30 2.94 -10.24 -4.94
CA ASN A 30 3.24 -11.22 -3.90
C ASN A 30 4.50 -10.86 -3.11
N VAL A 31 4.63 -9.59 -2.78
CA VAL A 31 5.82 -9.09 -2.09
C VAL A 31 5.82 -9.52 -0.64
N ALA A 32 6.94 -10.07 -0.19
CA ALA A 32 7.07 -10.48 1.21
C ALA A 32 7.09 -9.25 2.11
N PRO A 33 6.55 -9.36 3.34
CA PRO A 33 6.55 -8.23 4.27
C PRO A 33 7.93 -7.64 4.52
N GLU A 34 8.97 -8.46 4.54
CA GLU A 34 10.34 -8.00 4.72
C GLU A 34 10.77 -7.03 3.63
N ALA A 35 10.30 -7.24 2.40
CA ALA A 35 10.66 -6.36 1.29
C ALA A 35 10.11 -4.96 1.48
N PHE A 36 8.90 -4.83 2.02
CA PHE A 36 8.33 -3.52 2.35
C PHE A 36 9.18 -2.82 3.42
N VAL A 37 9.54 -3.54 4.46
CA VAL A 37 10.34 -2.99 5.57
C VAL A 37 11.70 -2.53 5.06
N GLU A 38 12.37 -3.37 4.27
CA GLU A 38 13.68 -3.06 3.68
C GLU A 38 13.61 -1.80 2.82
N HIS A 39 12.55 -1.70 1.98
CA HIS A 39 12.40 -0.56 1.11
C HIS A 39 12.22 0.74 1.91
N VAL A 40 11.35 0.70 2.91
CA VAL A 40 11.10 1.88 3.75
C VAL A 40 12.37 2.26 4.51
N ARG A 41 13.09 1.26 5.03
CA ARG A 41 14.33 1.50 5.78
C ARG A 41 15.39 2.17 4.93
N ASN A 42 15.48 1.74 3.66
CA ASN A 42 16.53 2.22 2.76
C ASN A 42 16.14 3.50 2.01
N HIS A 43 14.90 3.96 2.16
CA HIS A 43 14.41 5.15 1.47
C HIS A 43 13.74 6.07 2.48
N ALA A 44 14.52 6.96 3.07
CA ALA A 44 14.04 7.86 4.11
C ALA A 44 12.96 8.82 3.61
N ASP A 45 12.87 9.02 2.30
CA ASP A 45 11.85 9.85 1.68
C ASP A 45 10.55 9.10 1.40
N CYS A 46 10.52 7.79 1.65
CA CYS A 46 9.29 7.01 1.52
C CYS A 46 8.35 7.33 2.68
N ASN A 47 7.19 7.88 2.38
CA ASN A 47 6.22 8.26 3.40
C ASN A 47 4.82 7.69 3.19
N LEU A 48 4.67 6.84 2.18
CA LEU A 48 3.39 6.20 1.89
C LEU A 48 3.63 4.75 1.45
N VAL A 49 2.87 3.84 2.04
CA VAL A 49 2.89 2.42 1.67
C VAL A 49 1.46 2.03 1.28
N LEU A 50 1.29 1.49 0.09
CA LEU A 50 0.01 0.96 -0.35
C LEU A 50 0.13 -0.55 -0.54
N VAL A 51 -0.67 -1.29 0.21
CA VAL A 51 -0.72 -2.75 0.10
C VAL A 51 -2.03 -3.14 -0.59
N SER A 52 -1.92 -3.81 -1.74
CA SER A 52 -3.07 -4.28 -2.48
C SER A 52 -3.36 -5.72 -2.10
N VAL A 53 -4.56 -5.99 -1.59
CA VAL A 53 -4.97 -7.31 -1.12
C VAL A 53 -6.18 -7.76 -1.93
N ASN A 54 -5.94 -8.57 -2.95
CA ASN A 54 -7.00 -9.00 -3.86
C ASN A 54 -7.49 -10.43 -3.60
N ARG A 55 -6.81 -11.15 -2.72
CA ARG A 55 -7.18 -12.51 -2.34
C ARG A 55 -7.12 -12.67 -0.83
N VAL A 56 -8.02 -13.47 -0.31
CA VAL A 56 -8.12 -13.72 1.14
C VAL A 56 -6.79 -14.22 1.71
N GLU A 57 -6.06 -15.04 0.95
CA GLU A 57 -4.78 -15.59 1.39
C GLU A 57 -3.74 -14.51 1.70
N LEU A 58 -3.91 -13.31 1.15
CA LEU A 58 -2.96 -12.22 1.34
C LEU A 58 -3.30 -11.30 2.51
N LEU A 59 -4.41 -11.55 3.20
CA LEU A 59 -4.79 -10.73 4.36
C LEU A 59 -3.74 -10.79 5.47
N ASP A 60 -3.24 -11.99 5.78
CA ASP A 60 -2.21 -12.14 6.81
C ASP A 60 -0.91 -11.46 6.41
N ASN A 61 -0.61 -11.47 5.12
CA ASN A 61 0.58 -10.80 4.59
C ASN A 61 0.50 -9.29 4.85
N ALA A 62 -0.65 -8.69 4.59
CA ALA A 62 -0.84 -7.26 4.83
C ALA A 62 -0.72 -6.92 6.31
N ARG A 63 -1.29 -7.75 7.18
CA ARG A 63 -1.18 -7.58 8.62
C ARG A 63 0.29 -7.61 9.05
N GLU A 64 1.04 -8.56 8.51
CA GLU A 64 2.45 -8.71 8.84
C GLU A 64 3.28 -7.52 8.39
N VAL A 65 2.94 -6.90 7.26
CA VAL A 65 3.62 -5.68 6.81
C VAL A 65 3.52 -4.60 7.88
N VAL A 66 2.32 -4.36 8.39
CA VAL A 66 2.10 -3.34 9.41
C VAL A 66 2.85 -3.70 10.70
N GLU A 67 2.76 -4.96 11.12
CA GLU A 67 3.43 -5.41 12.34
C GLU A 67 4.95 -5.28 12.26
N ARG A 68 5.52 -5.64 11.11
CA ARG A 68 6.97 -5.54 10.92
C ARG A 68 7.46 -4.10 10.83
N LEU A 69 6.66 -3.22 10.24
CA LEU A 69 6.99 -1.80 10.22
C LEU A 69 7.03 -1.24 11.65
N ALA A 70 6.07 -1.65 12.48
CA ALA A 70 6.04 -1.25 13.88
C ALA A 70 7.25 -1.75 14.64
N LYS A 71 7.60 -3.03 14.45
CA LYS A 71 8.77 -3.62 15.13
C LYS A 71 10.08 -2.95 14.73
N ALA A 72 10.18 -2.53 13.49
CA ALA A 72 11.37 -1.84 12.97
C ALA A 72 11.38 -0.35 13.31
N LYS A 73 10.36 0.14 14.02
CA LYS A 73 10.18 1.55 14.38
C LYS A 73 10.05 2.45 13.15
N LEU A 74 9.48 1.90 12.07
CA LEU A 74 9.25 2.64 10.83
C LEU A 74 7.77 2.98 10.62
N ARG A 75 6.89 2.44 11.46
CA ARG A 75 5.44 2.58 11.26
C ARG A 75 4.99 4.05 11.24
N GLU A 76 5.56 4.88 12.08
CA GLU A 76 5.20 6.28 12.15
C GLU A 76 5.77 7.12 11.00
N GLN A 77 6.77 6.59 10.32
CA GLN A 77 7.37 7.27 9.17
C GLN A 77 6.44 7.28 7.97
N VAL A 78 5.54 6.30 7.85
CA VAL A 78 4.73 6.10 6.66
C VAL A 78 3.24 6.13 6.97
N PHE A 79 2.47 6.55 5.98
CA PHE A 79 1.02 6.43 5.96
C PHE A 79 0.70 5.13 5.23
N VAL A 80 -0.01 4.21 5.88
CA VAL A 80 -0.29 2.89 5.31
C VAL A 80 -1.74 2.83 4.83
N MET A 81 -1.89 2.51 3.55
CA MET A 81 -3.21 2.28 2.96
C MET A 81 -3.33 0.83 2.51
N VAL A 82 -4.49 0.24 2.69
CA VAL A 82 -4.78 -1.09 2.14
C VAL A 82 -5.97 -0.98 1.21
N GLY A 83 -5.90 -1.75 0.13
CA GLY A 83 -6.97 -1.79 -0.86
C GLY A 83 -7.04 -3.16 -1.49
N GLY A 84 -7.92 -3.32 -2.47
CA GLY A 84 -8.10 -4.58 -3.17
C GLY A 84 -9.39 -5.28 -2.76
N GLY A 85 -9.82 -6.25 -3.58
CA GLY A 85 -11.12 -6.88 -3.40
C GLY A 85 -11.31 -7.68 -2.14
N ALA A 86 -10.23 -8.14 -1.51
CA ALA A 86 -10.32 -8.93 -0.26
C ALA A 86 -10.22 -8.04 0.98
N ALA A 87 -9.82 -6.79 0.86
CA ALA A 87 -9.70 -5.88 2.00
C ALA A 87 -11.02 -5.17 2.28
N SER A 88 -11.13 -4.60 3.48
CA SER A 88 -12.30 -3.84 3.90
C SER A 88 -11.86 -2.78 4.89
N GLN A 89 -12.75 -1.83 5.19
CA GLN A 89 -12.48 -0.82 6.21
C GLN A 89 -12.25 -1.48 7.57
N GLN A 90 -13.05 -2.48 7.89
CA GLN A 90 -12.89 -3.24 9.13
C GLN A 90 -11.50 -3.87 9.23
N PHE A 91 -11.05 -4.48 8.14
CA PHE A 91 -9.72 -5.09 8.11
C PHE A 91 -8.63 -4.05 8.31
N ALA A 92 -8.73 -2.90 7.64
CA ALA A 92 -7.74 -1.82 7.80
C ALA A 92 -7.67 -1.36 9.25
N ASP A 93 -8.83 -1.21 9.90
CA ASP A 93 -8.88 -0.82 11.30
C ASP A 93 -8.25 -1.89 12.19
N ASP A 94 -8.53 -3.15 11.91
CA ASP A 94 -8.03 -4.27 12.71
C ASP A 94 -6.51 -4.40 12.67
N ILE A 95 -5.89 -4.11 11.54
CA ILE A 95 -4.44 -4.24 11.42
C ILE A 95 -3.69 -2.96 11.75
N GLY A 96 -4.41 -1.87 11.99
CA GLY A 96 -3.77 -0.59 12.31
C GLY A 96 -3.27 0.18 11.10
N ALA A 97 -3.87 -0.05 9.93
CA ALA A 97 -3.59 0.76 8.75
C ALA A 97 -4.25 2.14 8.90
N ASP A 98 -3.75 3.12 8.17
CA ASP A 98 -4.27 4.48 8.26
C ASP A 98 -5.53 4.68 7.41
N ALA A 99 -5.66 3.94 6.33
CA ALA A 99 -6.82 4.09 5.44
C ALA A 99 -7.11 2.82 4.67
N PHE A 100 -8.37 2.69 4.28
CA PHE A 100 -8.82 1.69 3.32
C PHE A 100 -9.24 2.40 2.04
N THR A 101 -8.93 1.82 0.89
CA THR A 101 -9.31 2.39 -0.40
C THR A 101 -10.19 1.41 -1.16
N GLU A 102 -11.31 1.91 -1.69
CA GLU A 102 -12.31 1.07 -2.36
C GLU A 102 -11.93 0.71 -3.79
N ASN A 103 -11.18 1.59 -4.44
CA ASN A 103 -10.77 1.39 -5.84
C ASN A 103 -9.52 2.21 -6.12
N ALA A 104 -9.02 2.10 -7.36
CA ALA A 104 -7.79 2.80 -7.74
C ALA A 104 -7.92 4.31 -7.65
N GLU A 105 -9.06 4.85 -8.06
CA GLU A 105 -9.27 6.29 -8.00
C GLU A 105 -9.28 6.79 -6.55
N ASP A 106 -9.95 6.06 -5.66
CA ASP A 106 -9.98 6.40 -4.24
C ASP A 106 -8.58 6.35 -3.64
N ALA A 107 -7.79 5.33 -3.99
CA ALA A 107 -6.42 5.21 -3.53
C ALA A 107 -5.56 6.39 -3.98
N ALA A 108 -5.67 6.77 -5.24
CA ALA A 108 -4.91 7.89 -5.77
C ALA A 108 -5.30 9.21 -5.11
N ASN A 109 -6.60 9.42 -4.91
CA ASN A 109 -7.09 10.64 -4.26
C ASN A 109 -6.63 10.76 -2.82
N LYS A 110 -6.70 9.66 -2.05
CA LYS A 110 -6.26 9.67 -0.65
C LYS A 110 -4.76 9.86 -0.55
N ALA A 111 -3.99 9.21 -1.41
CA ALA A 111 -2.55 9.38 -1.45
C ALA A 111 -2.18 10.82 -1.77
N TYR A 112 -2.84 11.40 -2.76
CA TYR A 112 -2.58 12.78 -3.15
C TYR A 112 -2.89 13.76 -2.02
N GLU A 113 -4.01 13.57 -1.34
CA GLU A 113 -4.39 14.40 -0.21
C GLU A 113 -3.36 14.32 0.91
N PHE A 114 -2.89 13.12 1.21
CA PHE A 114 -1.88 12.94 2.24
C PHE A 114 -0.56 13.61 1.86
N LEU A 115 -0.11 13.41 0.64
CA LEU A 115 1.20 13.89 0.20
C LEU A 115 1.24 15.40 -0.05
N ARG A 116 0.10 16.02 -0.28
CA ARG A 116 -0.01 17.46 -0.44
C ARG A 116 0.26 18.22 0.86
N VAL A 117 -0.09 17.58 1.94
CA VAL A 117 0.04 18.20 3.26
C VAL A 117 1.47 18.14 3.74
#